data_ea30a8a6ca4edf2a37b52843526510c7
#
_entry.id   ea30a8a6ca4edf2a37b52843526510c7
#
_cell.length_a   1.000
_cell.length_b   1.000
_cell.length_c   1.000
_cell.angle_alpha   90.00
_cell.angle_beta   90.00
_cell.angle_gamma   90.00
#
_symmetry.space_group_name_H-M   'P 1'
#
loop_
_entity.id
_entity.type
_entity.pdbx_description
1 polymer ?
#
loop_
_entity_poly.entity_id
_entity_poly.type
_entity_poly.pdbx_seq_one_letter_code
_entity_poly.pdbx_strand_id
1 'polypeptide(L)'
;FYRIVPPVVLMVLVTMPFTLLVRQDYVAGIGGQIAGVFGFMTNFYEMLTGGSYESQFIPHLFVHNWSLAVEVHYYILWGLVVWFLSKRSKSSSQLRGMVFLLSTGAFIISFFSMFIGSLMVSSHSSVYFSSLTHVYPFFLGSILATVVGVRQTSDLVKQFDRTWDLRQNLLVFAAGLLVLVLLTFFVKFTYLFAYLFGFLLASLAAVTMILAARVLHEKT
;
A
#
# COMPACT_ATOMS: atom_id res chain seq x y z
N PHE A 1 -10.39 -11.82 -6.74
CA PHE A 1 -9.74 -12.65 -7.75
C PHE A 1 -10.05 -12.14 -9.16
N TYR A 2 -11.32 -12.00 -9.56
CA TYR A 2 -11.76 -11.55 -10.89
C TYR A 2 -11.31 -10.12 -11.28
N ARG A 3 -10.92 -9.29 -10.34
CA ARG A 3 -10.45 -7.91 -10.59
C ARG A 3 -8.93 -7.81 -10.73
N ILE A 4 -8.18 -8.80 -10.24
CA ILE A 4 -6.72 -8.78 -10.20
C ILE A 4 -6.13 -9.69 -11.28
N VAL A 5 -6.58 -10.93 -11.37
CA VAL A 5 -5.96 -11.93 -12.27
C VAL A 5 -6.12 -11.56 -13.75
N PRO A 6 -7.31 -11.19 -14.28
CA PRO A 6 -7.44 -10.90 -15.70
C PRO A 6 -6.55 -9.72 -16.18
N PRO A 7 -6.47 -8.58 -15.47
CA PRO A 7 -5.53 -7.51 -15.84
C PRO A 7 -4.07 -7.96 -15.81
N VAL A 8 -3.66 -8.79 -14.84
CA VAL A 8 -2.29 -9.31 -14.76
C VAL A 8 -1.98 -10.21 -15.94
N VAL A 9 -2.89 -11.14 -16.29
CA VAL A 9 -2.73 -11.99 -17.47
C VAL A 9 -2.62 -11.15 -18.73
N LEU A 10 -3.52 -10.19 -18.92
CA LEU A 10 -3.50 -9.29 -20.08
C LEU A 10 -2.20 -8.51 -20.15
N MET A 11 -1.73 -7.96 -19.02
CA MET A 11 -0.47 -7.24 -18.95
C MET A 11 0.69 -8.11 -19.42
N VAL A 12 0.82 -9.34 -18.91
CA VAL A 12 1.89 -10.26 -19.32
C VAL A 12 1.79 -10.58 -20.82
N LEU A 13 0.59 -10.92 -21.32
CA LEU A 13 0.37 -11.26 -22.71
C LEU A 13 0.66 -10.09 -23.67
N VAL A 14 0.36 -8.88 -23.27
CA VAL A 14 0.64 -7.68 -24.10
C VAL A 14 2.12 -7.29 -24.02
N THR A 15 2.72 -7.33 -22.84
CA THR A 15 4.10 -6.87 -22.65
C THR A 15 5.12 -7.81 -23.28
N MET A 16 4.91 -9.12 -23.22
CA MET A 16 5.87 -10.12 -23.75
C MET A 16 6.21 -9.94 -25.23
N PRO A 17 5.25 -9.76 -26.17
CA PRO A 17 5.58 -9.53 -27.56
C PRO A 17 6.42 -8.27 -27.82
N PHE A 18 6.22 -7.20 -27.03
CA PHE A 18 6.98 -5.97 -27.18
C PHE A 18 8.46 -6.13 -26.81
N THR A 19 8.83 -7.11 -25.98
CA THR A 19 10.24 -7.39 -25.67
C THR A 19 11.03 -7.82 -26.90
N LEU A 20 10.36 -8.42 -27.88
CA LEU A 20 10.98 -8.83 -29.16
C LEU A 20 11.41 -7.62 -30.03
N LEU A 21 10.81 -6.46 -29.81
CA LEU A 21 11.11 -5.22 -30.52
C LEU A 21 12.27 -4.44 -29.90
N VAL A 22 12.68 -4.80 -28.69
CA VAL A 22 13.72 -4.08 -27.93
C VAL A 22 15.02 -4.85 -28.02
N ARG A 23 16.11 -4.17 -28.39
CA ARG A 23 17.44 -4.78 -28.57
C ARG A 23 18.16 -5.12 -27.25
N GLN A 24 17.59 -4.78 -26.11
CA GLN A 24 18.16 -5.06 -24.79
C GLN A 24 17.64 -6.40 -24.27
N ASP A 25 18.48 -7.11 -23.51
CA ASP A 25 18.13 -8.43 -22.98
C ASP A 25 17.20 -8.32 -21.74
N TYR A 26 15.95 -7.88 -21.98
CA TYR A 26 14.91 -7.89 -20.93
C TYR A 26 14.37 -9.28 -20.62
N VAL A 27 14.82 -10.29 -21.37
CA VAL A 27 14.32 -11.67 -21.28
C VAL A 27 15.12 -12.49 -20.25
N ALA A 28 16.24 -11.94 -19.74
CA ALA A 28 17.03 -12.62 -18.72
C ALA A 28 16.18 -12.88 -17.46
N GLY A 29 16.11 -14.17 -17.06
CA GLY A 29 15.31 -14.58 -15.91
C GLY A 29 13.79 -14.46 -16.08
N ILE A 30 13.28 -14.26 -17.31
CA ILE A 30 11.85 -13.96 -17.56
C ILE A 30 10.92 -15.06 -17.01
N GLY A 31 11.31 -16.32 -17.06
CA GLY A 31 10.54 -17.42 -16.49
C GLY A 31 10.31 -17.26 -14.98
N GLY A 32 11.34 -16.88 -14.25
CA GLY A 32 11.26 -16.58 -12.81
C GLY A 32 10.39 -15.35 -12.53
N GLN A 33 10.54 -14.29 -13.35
CA GLN A 33 9.72 -13.09 -13.24
C GLN A 33 8.22 -13.41 -13.47
N ILE A 34 7.88 -14.14 -14.53
CA ILE A 34 6.49 -14.55 -14.84
C ILE A 34 5.94 -15.46 -13.74
N ALA A 35 6.73 -16.42 -13.25
CA ALA A 35 6.32 -17.27 -12.13
C ALA A 35 6.05 -16.43 -10.87
N GLY A 36 6.90 -15.43 -10.58
CA GLY A 36 6.70 -14.48 -9.50
C GLY A 36 5.40 -13.67 -9.64
N VAL A 37 5.09 -13.21 -10.86
CA VAL A 37 3.87 -12.46 -11.15
C VAL A 37 2.62 -13.30 -10.91
N PHE A 38 2.53 -14.49 -11.50
CA PHE A 38 1.35 -15.35 -11.36
C PHE A 38 1.22 -15.98 -9.97
N GLY A 39 2.35 -16.21 -9.28
CA GLY A 39 2.37 -16.66 -7.90
C GLY A 39 2.13 -15.55 -6.87
N PHE A 40 2.03 -14.29 -7.31
CA PHE A 40 2.02 -13.11 -6.43
C PHE A 40 3.22 -13.09 -5.46
N MET A 41 4.39 -13.48 -5.98
CA MET A 41 5.65 -13.56 -5.23
C MET A 41 6.74 -12.66 -5.82
N THR A 42 6.37 -11.71 -6.67
CA THR A 42 7.32 -10.80 -7.34
C THR A 42 8.18 -10.04 -6.33
N ASN A 43 7.62 -9.62 -5.22
CA ASN A 43 8.37 -8.93 -4.16
C ASN A 43 9.48 -9.81 -3.56
N PHE A 44 9.23 -11.09 -3.31
CA PHE A 44 10.27 -12.03 -2.85
C PHE A 44 11.28 -12.33 -3.96
N TYR A 45 10.83 -12.44 -5.20
CA TYR A 45 11.72 -12.61 -6.34
C TYR A 45 12.71 -11.44 -6.42
N GLU A 46 12.23 -10.19 -6.33
CA GLU A 46 13.07 -9.00 -6.35
C GLU A 46 14.06 -8.95 -5.16
N MET A 47 13.61 -9.34 -3.97
CA MET A 47 14.48 -9.42 -2.79
C MET A 47 15.61 -10.45 -2.97
N LEU A 48 15.33 -11.60 -3.58
CA LEU A 48 16.29 -12.70 -3.74
C LEU A 48 17.25 -12.46 -4.91
N THR A 49 16.81 -11.81 -5.97
CA THR A 49 17.64 -11.56 -7.16
C THR A 49 18.38 -10.22 -7.12
N GLY A 50 18.22 -9.45 -6.02
CA GLY A 50 18.82 -8.11 -5.88
C GLY A 50 18.22 -7.08 -6.81
N GLY A 51 16.95 -7.25 -7.21
CA GLY A 51 16.22 -6.30 -8.03
C GLY A 51 16.20 -4.91 -7.40
N SER A 52 16.28 -3.89 -8.24
CA SER A 52 16.15 -2.49 -7.86
C SER A 52 15.58 -1.70 -9.03
N TYR A 53 14.74 -0.71 -8.74
CA TYR A 53 14.33 0.26 -9.76
C TYR A 53 15.49 1.06 -10.35
N GLU A 54 16.61 1.11 -9.63
CA GLU A 54 17.82 1.82 -10.05
C GLU A 54 18.87 0.91 -10.65
N SER A 55 18.54 -0.36 -10.90
CA SER A 55 19.44 -1.29 -11.58
C SER A 55 19.78 -0.75 -12.96
N GLN A 56 21.03 -0.30 -13.12
CA GLN A 56 21.51 0.26 -14.39
C GLN A 56 21.79 -0.82 -15.43
N PHE A 57 21.84 -2.10 -15.02
CA PHE A 57 22.26 -3.16 -15.93
C PHE A 57 21.09 -3.79 -16.69
N ILE A 58 20.11 -4.37 -16.02
CA ILE A 58 18.91 -4.94 -16.67
C ILE A 58 17.75 -4.81 -15.68
N PRO A 59 16.84 -3.86 -15.86
CA PRO A 59 15.66 -3.78 -15.02
C PRO A 59 14.78 -4.99 -15.29
N HIS A 60 14.26 -5.62 -14.23
CA HIS A 60 13.27 -6.68 -14.37
C HIS A 60 11.98 -6.13 -14.98
N LEU A 61 11.50 -6.78 -16.04
CA LEU A 61 10.34 -6.32 -16.83
C LEU A 61 9.09 -6.17 -15.96
N PHE A 62 8.90 -7.06 -15.01
CA PHE A 62 7.72 -7.14 -14.16
C PHE A 62 7.96 -6.67 -12.71
N VAL A 63 9.04 -5.91 -12.47
CA VAL A 63 9.38 -5.43 -11.13
C VAL A 63 8.20 -4.74 -10.42
N HIS A 64 7.41 -3.93 -11.13
CA HIS A 64 6.31 -3.16 -10.49
C HIS A 64 5.18 -4.05 -9.94
N ASN A 65 5.12 -5.33 -10.30
CA ASN A 65 4.14 -6.25 -9.72
C ASN A 65 4.45 -6.65 -8.27
N TRP A 66 5.60 -6.21 -7.73
CA TRP A 66 5.91 -6.42 -6.33
C TRP A 66 4.86 -5.83 -5.38
N SER A 67 4.37 -4.63 -5.68
CA SER A 67 3.36 -3.97 -4.84
C SER A 67 2.02 -4.69 -4.88
N LEU A 68 1.64 -5.22 -6.06
CA LEU A 68 0.47 -6.07 -6.21
C LEU A 68 0.60 -7.38 -5.40
N ALA A 69 1.80 -7.98 -5.37
CA ALA A 69 2.07 -9.15 -4.55
C ALA A 69 1.85 -8.83 -3.05
N VAL A 70 2.40 -7.73 -2.55
CA VAL A 70 2.18 -7.27 -1.15
C VAL A 70 0.69 -7.05 -0.87
N GLU A 71 -0.03 -6.44 -1.80
CA GLU A 71 -1.48 -6.20 -1.68
C GLU A 71 -2.27 -7.51 -1.57
N VAL A 72 -1.96 -8.50 -2.40
CA VAL A 72 -2.62 -9.82 -2.38
C VAL A 72 -2.30 -10.55 -1.07
N HIS A 73 -1.05 -10.52 -0.60
CA HIS A 73 -0.69 -11.08 0.71
C HIS A 73 -1.51 -10.45 1.83
N TYR A 74 -1.63 -9.13 1.83
CA TYR A 74 -2.46 -8.42 2.80
C TYR A 74 -3.92 -8.86 2.72
N TYR A 75 -4.53 -8.89 1.53
CA TYR A 75 -5.94 -9.28 1.38
C TYR A 75 -6.22 -10.69 1.88
N ILE A 76 -5.33 -11.65 1.59
CA ILE A 76 -5.50 -13.02 2.06
C ILE A 76 -5.36 -13.06 3.59
N LEU A 77 -4.25 -12.57 4.11
CA LEU A 77 -3.91 -12.67 5.53
C LEU A 77 -4.89 -11.87 6.40
N TRP A 78 -5.14 -10.62 6.02
CA TRP A 78 -6.05 -9.74 6.75
C TRP A 78 -7.51 -10.18 6.64
N GLY A 79 -7.90 -10.66 5.46
CA GLY A 79 -9.23 -11.25 5.26
C GLY A 79 -9.48 -12.44 6.17
N LEU A 80 -8.51 -13.36 6.30
CA LEU A 80 -8.58 -14.49 7.23
C LEU A 80 -8.62 -14.04 8.69
N VAL A 81 -7.80 -13.07 9.08
CA VAL A 81 -7.81 -12.50 10.44
C VAL A 81 -9.18 -11.89 10.76
N VAL A 82 -9.71 -11.03 9.91
CA VAL A 82 -11.02 -10.39 10.12
C VAL A 82 -12.15 -11.42 10.14
N TRP A 83 -12.10 -12.42 9.26
CA TRP A 83 -13.05 -13.53 9.27
C TRP A 83 -13.01 -14.30 10.61
N PHE A 84 -11.83 -14.65 11.10
CA PHE A 84 -11.66 -15.33 12.39
C PHE A 84 -12.17 -14.48 13.55
N LEU A 85 -11.85 -13.18 13.58
CA LEU A 85 -12.34 -12.25 14.59
C LEU A 85 -13.87 -12.12 14.55
N SER A 86 -14.46 -12.11 13.35
CA SER A 86 -15.92 -12.03 13.18
C SER A 86 -16.64 -13.24 13.78
N LYS A 87 -16.02 -14.42 13.74
CA LYS A 87 -16.57 -15.64 14.37
C LYS A 87 -16.46 -15.61 15.90
N ARG A 88 -15.51 -14.87 16.43
CA ARG A 88 -15.28 -14.77 17.90
C ARG A 88 -15.97 -13.58 18.55
N SER A 89 -16.34 -12.57 17.77
CA SER A 89 -16.99 -11.38 18.30
C SER A 89 -18.47 -11.62 18.57
N LYS A 90 -18.93 -11.11 19.72
CA LYS A 90 -20.35 -11.18 20.13
C LYS A 90 -21.17 -9.99 19.61
N SER A 91 -20.50 -8.91 19.15
CA SER A 91 -21.15 -7.71 18.64
C SER A 91 -20.29 -7.00 17.59
N SER A 92 -20.90 -6.19 16.75
CA SER A 92 -20.20 -5.35 15.77
C SER A 92 -19.23 -4.36 16.42
N SER A 93 -19.56 -3.86 17.62
CA SER A 93 -18.68 -2.96 18.36
C SER A 93 -17.43 -3.69 18.85
N GLN A 94 -17.58 -4.92 19.37
CA GLN A 94 -16.46 -5.75 19.78
C GLN A 94 -15.55 -6.10 18.61
N LEU A 95 -16.12 -6.51 17.46
CA LEU A 95 -15.35 -6.77 16.24
C LEU A 95 -14.54 -5.53 15.84
N ARG A 96 -15.19 -4.37 15.79
CA ARG A 96 -14.55 -3.10 15.45
C ARG A 96 -13.37 -2.78 16.39
N GLY A 97 -13.54 -2.94 17.69
CA GLY A 97 -12.48 -2.75 18.68
C GLY A 97 -11.30 -3.71 18.49
N MET A 98 -11.56 -5.00 18.23
CA MET A 98 -10.51 -5.99 17.97
C MET A 98 -9.76 -5.68 16.68
N VAL A 99 -10.46 -5.33 15.60
CA VAL A 99 -9.83 -4.92 14.32
C VAL A 99 -8.99 -3.67 14.51
N PHE A 100 -9.49 -2.67 15.24
CA PHE A 100 -8.74 -1.45 15.57
C PHE A 100 -7.43 -1.76 16.29
N LEU A 101 -7.49 -2.53 17.37
CA LEU A 101 -6.31 -2.87 18.18
C LEU A 101 -5.27 -3.66 17.38
N LEU A 102 -5.70 -4.67 16.64
CA LEU A 102 -4.79 -5.47 15.81
C LEU A 102 -4.20 -4.66 14.66
N SER A 103 -4.99 -3.81 13.99
CA SER A 103 -4.49 -2.91 12.94
C SER A 103 -3.46 -1.95 13.50
N THR A 104 -3.70 -1.39 14.69
CA THR A 104 -2.76 -0.47 15.34
C THR A 104 -1.46 -1.17 15.70
N GLY A 105 -1.53 -2.36 16.30
CA GLY A 105 -0.34 -3.15 16.61
C GLY A 105 0.46 -3.53 15.34
N ALA A 106 -0.22 -4.01 14.31
CA ALA A 106 0.40 -4.38 13.05
C ALA A 106 0.99 -3.16 12.31
N PHE A 107 0.31 -2.00 12.36
CA PHE A 107 0.85 -0.73 11.86
C PHE A 107 2.16 -0.37 12.55
N ILE A 108 2.19 -0.41 13.88
CA ILE A 108 3.38 -0.07 14.68
C ILE A 108 4.53 -1.03 14.33
N ILE A 109 4.29 -2.33 14.33
CA ILE A 109 5.31 -3.35 14.01
C ILE A 109 5.85 -3.13 12.60
N SER A 110 5.00 -2.99 11.60
CA SER A 110 5.40 -2.82 10.21
C SER A 110 6.15 -1.49 9.99
N PHE A 111 5.67 -0.39 10.55
CA PHE A 111 6.33 0.91 10.46
C PHE A 111 7.73 0.89 11.10
N PHE A 112 7.84 0.38 12.34
CA PHE A 112 9.16 0.30 13.00
C PHE A 112 10.08 -0.72 12.32
N SER A 113 9.55 -1.79 11.72
CA SER A 113 10.35 -2.69 10.88
C SER A 113 10.94 -1.97 9.67
N MET A 114 10.17 -1.10 9.00
CA MET A 114 10.71 -0.28 7.92
C MET A 114 11.71 0.75 8.44
N PHE A 115 11.39 1.46 9.50
CA PHE A 115 12.21 2.51 10.10
C PHE A 115 13.58 1.95 10.53
N ILE A 116 13.60 0.92 11.38
CA ILE A 116 14.81 0.30 11.91
C ILE A 116 15.56 -0.43 10.78
N GLY A 117 14.83 -1.19 9.95
CA GLY A 117 15.44 -1.91 8.83
C GLY A 117 16.19 -0.99 7.89
N SER A 118 15.65 0.19 7.59
CA SER A 118 16.29 1.17 6.72
C SER A 118 17.56 1.80 7.32
N LEU A 119 17.65 1.86 8.65
CA LEU A 119 18.87 2.32 9.33
C LEU A 119 19.96 1.25 9.39
N MET A 120 19.60 -0.03 9.26
CA MET A 120 20.53 -1.15 9.41
C MET A 120 21.12 -1.66 8.10
N VAL A 121 20.53 -1.30 6.95
CA VAL A 121 20.96 -1.80 5.64
C VAL A 121 21.61 -0.70 4.79
N SER A 122 22.60 -1.08 4.00
CA SER A 122 23.24 -0.20 3.02
C SER A 122 22.42 -0.06 1.73
N SER A 123 21.67 -1.10 1.35
CA SER A 123 20.76 -1.10 0.21
C SER A 123 19.32 -1.23 0.70
N HIS A 124 18.49 -0.27 0.36
CA HIS A 124 17.08 -0.21 0.81
C HIS A 124 16.13 -1.12 0.03
N SER A 125 16.60 -1.78 -1.05
CA SER A 125 15.75 -2.60 -1.92
C SER A 125 15.04 -3.73 -1.17
N SER A 126 15.73 -4.46 -0.29
CA SER A 126 15.14 -5.54 0.50
C SER A 126 14.07 -5.04 1.47
N VAL A 127 14.30 -3.86 2.09
CA VAL A 127 13.31 -3.21 2.96
C VAL A 127 12.12 -2.72 2.16
N TYR A 128 12.38 -2.19 0.96
CA TYR A 128 11.34 -1.67 0.07
C TYR A 128 10.39 -2.76 -0.44
N PHE A 129 10.92 -3.90 -0.91
CA PHE A 129 10.11 -4.98 -1.47
C PHE A 129 9.47 -5.89 -0.42
N SER A 130 9.88 -5.81 0.85
CA SER A 130 9.36 -6.68 1.90
C SER A 130 7.89 -6.38 2.23
N SER A 131 7.07 -7.44 2.24
CA SER A 131 5.67 -7.34 2.68
C SER A 131 5.55 -6.90 4.14
N LEU A 132 6.51 -7.25 5.00
CA LEU A 132 6.45 -6.87 6.42
C LEU A 132 6.62 -5.36 6.62
N THR A 133 7.57 -4.76 5.91
CA THR A 133 7.91 -3.34 6.07
C THR A 133 6.96 -2.44 5.30
N HIS A 134 6.44 -2.89 4.16
CA HIS A 134 5.65 -2.04 3.25
C HIS A 134 4.13 -2.16 3.42
N VAL A 135 3.67 -2.99 4.36
CA VAL A 135 2.23 -3.24 4.56
C VAL A 135 1.54 -2.25 5.52
N TYR A 136 2.28 -1.44 6.27
CA TYR A 136 1.71 -0.53 7.27
C TYR A 136 0.67 0.48 6.72
N PRO A 137 0.73 0.98 5.45
CA PRO A 137 -0.32 1.85 4.91
C PRO A 137 -1.68 1.15 4.86
N PHE A 138 -1.72 -0.15 4.59
CA PHE A 138 -2.96 -0.94 4.59
C PHE A 138 -3.56 -1.03 6.00
N PHE A 139 -2.73 -1.20 7.03
CA PHE A 139 -3.19 -1.20 8.42
C PHE A 139 -3.68 0.19 8.85
N LEU A 140 -3.06 1.25 8.37
CA LEU A 140 -3.55 2.61 8.60
C LEU A 140 -4.94 2.82 7.96
N GLY A 141 -5.16 2.29 6.75
CA GLY A 141 -6.47 2.24 6.11
C GLY A 141 -7.50 1.41 6.91
N SER A 142 -7.08 0.28 7.49
CA SER A 142 -7.94 -0.53 8.36
C SER A 142 -8.33 0.21 9.64
N ILE A 143 -7.39 0.94 10.27
CA ILE A 143 -7.65 1.81 11.42
C ILE A 143 -8.69 2.86 11.04
N LEU A 144 -8.47 3.57 9.93
CA LEU A 144 -9.41 4.56 9.43
C LEU A 144 -10.81 3.97 9.23
N ALA A 145 -10.92 2.80 8.61
CA ALA A 145 -12.19 2.13 8.36
C ALA A 145 -12.96 1.81 9.66
N THR A 146 -12.26 1.47 10.75
CA THR A 146 -12.89 1.23 12.06
C THR A 146 -13.39 2.53 12.71
N VAL A 147 -12.71 3.65 12.47
CA VAL A 147 -13.06 4.96 13.03
C VAL A 147 -14.18 5.63 12.23
N VAL A 148 -14.05 5.64 10.90
CA VAL A 148 -14.99 6.33 10.00
C VAL A 148 -16.28 5.52 9.77
N GLY A 149 -16.20 4.18 9.84
CA GLY A 149 -17.28 3.28 9.46
C GLY A 149 -17.32 3.03 7.95
N VAL A 150 -17.71 1.81 7.55
CA VAL A 150 -17.74 1.41 6.13
C VAL A 150 -19.15 1.51 5.55
N ARG A 151 -20.16 0.97 6.24
CA ARG A 151 -21.56 0.95 5.77
C ARG A 151 -22.39 2.08 6.36
N GLN A 152 -22.16 2.41 7.62
CA GLN A 152 -22.84 3.49 8.31
C GLN A 152 -21.80 4.50 8.75
N THR A 153 -22.09 5.77 8.49
CA THR A 153 -21.23 6.87 8.87
C THR A 153 -21.11 6.93 10.39
N SER A 154 -19.88 6.97 10.89
CA SER A 154 -19.63 7.06 12.33
C SER A 154 -20.05 8.41 12.89
N ASP A 155 -20.30 8.47 14.19
CA ASP A 155 -20.67 9.73 14.87
C ASP A 155 -19.53 10.76 14.77
N LEU A 156 -18.26 10.33 14.67
CA LEU A 156 -17.12 11.21 14.43
C LEU A 156 -17.23 11.91 13.07
N VAL A 157 -17.54 11.19 12.00
CA VAL A 157 -17.72 11.80 10.66
C VAL A 157 -18.90 12.75 10.67
N LYS A 158 -20.00 12.39 11.31
CA LYS A 158 -21.15 13.27 11.49
C LYS A 158 -20.81 14.54 12.29
N GLN A 159 -19.92 14.42 13.28
CA GLN A 159 -19.43 15.57 14.02
C GLN A 159 -18.58 16.49 13.13
N PHE A 160 -17.67 15.96 12.33
CA PHE A 160 -16.90 16.74 11.35
C PHE A 160 -17.82 17.38 10.29
N ASP A 161 -18.83 16.64 9.83
CA ASP A 161 -19.83 17.18 8.89
C ASP A 161 -20.56 18.41 9.47
N ARG A 162 -20.88 18.40 10.76
CA ARG A 162 -21.52 19.53 11.46
C ARG A 162 -20.59 20.71 11.73
N THR A 163 -19.29 20.43 11.96
CA THR A 163 -18.32 21.46 12.40
C THR A 163 -17.50 22.02 11.26
N TRP A 164 -17.30 21.25 10.18
CA TRP A 164 -16.47 21.66 9.05
C TRP A 164 -17.31 22.18 7.91
N ASP A 165 -16.96 23.35 7.44
CA ASP A 165 -17.49 23.97 6.24
C ASP A 165 -16.95 23.25 4.97
N LEU A 166 -17.66 23.37 3.85
CA LEU A 166 -17.25 22.87 2.55
C LEU A 166 -15.84 23.34 2.18
N ARG A 167 -15.55 24.62 2.42
CA ARG A 167 -14.24 25.22 2.15
C ARG A 167 -13.14 24.55 2.97
N GLN A 168 -13.37 24.27 4.24
CA GLN A 168 -12.39 23.60 5.11
C GLN A 168 -12.09 22.17 4.64
N ASN A 169 -13.11 21.41 4.26
CA ASN A 169 -12.94 20.07 3.70
C ASN A 169 -12.15 20.08 2.40
N LEU A 170 -12.45 21.01 1.50
CA LEU A 170 -11.69 21.17 0.24
C LEU A 170 -10.24 21.59 0.51
N LEU A 171 -9.99 22.45 1.48
CA LEU A 171 -8.62 22.84 1.86
C LEU A 171 -7.84 21.66 2.44
N VAL A 172 -8.45 20.83 3.30
CA VAL A 172 -7.80 19.63 3.84
C VAL A 172 -7.48 18.63 2.72
N PHE A 173 -8.42 18.41 1.80
CA PHE A 173 -8.19 17.56 0.66
C PHE A 173 -7.05 18.10 -0.23
N ALA A 174 -7.08 19.38 -0.55
CA ALA A 174 -6.06 20.03 -1.37
C ALA A 174 -4.67 20.03 -0.68
N ALA A 175 -4.63 20.21 0.64
CA ALA A 175 -3.38 20.12 1.41
C ALA A 175 -2.79 18.69 1.35
N GLY A 176 -3.63 17.66 1.52
CA GLY A 176 -3.18 16.27 1.35
C GLY A 176 -2.64 15.99 -0.05
N LEU A 177 -3.35 16.45 -1.09
CA LEU A 177 -2.90 16.32 -2.47
C LEU A 177 -1.57 17.06 -2.70
N LEU A 178 -1.43 18.28 -2.18
CA LEU A 178 -0.19 19.06 -2.27
C LEU A 178 0.98 18.31 -1.62
N VAL A 179 0.79 17.71 -0.44
CA VAL A 179 1.83 16.90 0.22
C VAL A 179 2.24 15.74 -0.68
N LEU A 180 1.31 14.99 -1.29
CA LEU A 180 1.63 13.89 -2.19
C LEU A 180 2.42 14.38 -3.42
N VAL A 181 2.00 15.49 -4.02
CA VAL A 181 2.71 16.10 -5.15
C VAL A 181 4.13 16.51 -4.76
N LEU A 182 4.30 17.19 -3.63
CA LEU A 182 5.63 17.59 -3.14
C LEU A 182 6.52 16.39 -2.86
N LEU A 183 6.01 15.35 -2.22
CA LEU A 183 6.77 14.12 -1.99
C LEU A 183 7.22 13.47 -3.31
N THR A 184 6.36 13.46 -4.34
CA THR A 184 6.70 12.88 -5.64
C THR A 184 7.84 13.65 -6.33
N PHE A 185 7.89 14.97 -6.21
CA PHE A 185 8.93 15.79 -6.85
C PHE A 185 10.22 15.87 -6.05
N PHE A 186 10.17 15.88 -4.73
CA PHE A 186 11.32 16.18 -3.89
C PHE A 186 11.94 14.94 -3.20
N VAL A 187 11.20 13.83 -3.08
CA VAL A 187 11.70 12.64 -2.38
C VAL A 187 12.09 11.57 -3.40
N LYS A 188 13.38 11.26 -3.46
CA LYS A 188 13.88 10.16 -4.29
C LYS A 188 13.88 8.85 -3.50
N PHE A 189 13.72 7.75 -4.21
CA PHE A 189 13.78 6.38 -3.69
C PHE A 189 15.09 6.08 -2.94
N THR A 190 16.22 6.66 -3.35
CA THR A 190 17.53 6.51 -2.70
C THR A 190 17.65 7.24 -1.36
N TYR A 191 16.75 8.17 -1.07
CA TYR A 191 16.90 8.97 0.15
C TYR A 191 16.37 8.19 1.35
N LEU A 192 17.20 8.06 2.38
CA LEU A 192 16.81 7.47 3.67
C LEU A 192 15.54 8.13 4.24
N PHE A 193 15.37 9.43 4.02
CA PHE A 193 14.16 10.18 4.40
C PHE A 193 12.87 9.54 3.84
N ALA A 194 12.91 8.95 2.62
CA ALA A 194 11.74 8.29 2.03
C ALA A 194 11.21 7.17 2.94
N TYR A 195 12.12 6.37 3.50
CA TYR A 195 11.80 5.21 4.34
C TYR A 195 11.45 5.59 5.77
N LEU A 196 12.11 6.61 6.33
CA LEU A 196 11.87 7.03 7.71
C LEU A 196 10.55 7.81 7.84
N PHE A 197 10.27 8.70 6.90
CA PHE A 197 9.15 9.63 7.01
C PHE A 197 8.33 9.78 5.73
N GLY A 198 8.93 9.67 4.54
CA GLY A 198 8.29 9.94 3.25
C GLY A 198 7.04 9.09 3.02
N PHE A 199 7.15 7.77 3.16
CA PHE A 199 6.02 6.86 3.00
C PHE A 199 4.96 7.02 4.10
N LEU A 200 5.36 7.34 5.33
CA LEU A 200 4.42 7.65 6.41
C LEU A 200 3.63 8.92 6.10
N LEU A 201 4.31 9.98 5.69
CA LEU A 201 3.66 11.25 5.31
C LEU A 201 2.70 11.05 4.13
N ALA A 202 3.09 10.27 3.12
CA ALA A 202 2.23 9.92 2.00
C ALA A 202 0.97 9.18 2.47
N SER A 203 1.14 8.21 3.38
CA SER A 203 0.02 7.43 3.94
C SER A 203 -0.93 8.30 4.76
N LEU A 204 -0.40 9.20 5.59
CA LEU A 204 -1.19 10.14 6.37
C LEU A 204 -1.93 11.14 5.47
N ALA A 205 -1.27 11.66 4.43
CA ALA A 205 -1.90 12.53 3.44
C ALA A 205 -3.08 11.81 2.75
N ALA A 206 -2.88 10.56 2.32
CA ALA A 206 -3.95 9.76 1.74
C ALA A 206 -5.13 9.54 2.71
N VAL A 207 -4.86 9.22 3.98
CA VAL A 207 -5.88 9.07 5.02
C VAL A 207 -6.67 10.35 5.24
N THR A 208 -6.00 11.50 5.31
CA THR A 208 -6.68 12.81 5.47
C THR A 208 -7.55 13.15 4.26
N MET A 209 -7.09 12.84 3.05
CA MET A 209 -7.88 13.00 1.82
C MET A 209 -9.12 12.11 1.81
N ILE A 210 -8.98 10.83 2.21
CA ILE A 210 -10.11 9.90 2.28
C ILE A 210 -11.14 10.38 3.32
N LEU A 211 -10.68 10.86 4.48
CA LEU A 211 -11.56 11.42 5.50
C LEU A 211 -12.30 12.66 4.99
N ALA A 212 -11.59 13.60 4.38
CA ALA A 212 -12.20 14.80 3.81
C ALA A 212 -13.22 14.46 2.70
N ALA A 213 -12.89 13.52 1.81
CA ALA A 213 -13.79 13.06 0.76
C ALA A 213 -15.04 12.37 1.35
N ARG A 214 -14.89 11.61 2.45
CA ARG A 214 -16.02 10.97 3.13
C ARG A 214 -16.97 11.99 3.75
N VAL A 215 -16.41 13.03 4.40
CA VAL A 215 -17.23 14.13 4.95
C VAL A 215 -17.90 14.92 3.83
N LEU A 216 -17.25 15.16 2.70
CA LEU A 216 -17.85 15.82 1.55
C LEU A 216 -19.03 15.03 0.96
N HIS A 217 -18.90 13.71 0.88
CA HIS A 217 -19.98 12.84 0.36
C HIS A 217 -21.23 12.86 1.23
N GLU A 218 -21.13 13.06 2.53
CA GLU A 218 -22.31 13.19 3.41
C GLU A 218 -23.01 14.54 3.25
N LYS A 219 -22.35 15.55 2.65
CA LYS A 219 -22.92 16.90 2.41
C LYS A 219 -23.65 17.02 1.08
N THR A 220 -23.43 16.08 0.16
CA THR A 220 -24.05 16.03 -1.16
C THR A 220 -25.18 15.03 -1.20
#